data_104f05367b583f8099e1a8eb160c977b
#
_entry.id   104f05367b583f8099e1a8eb160c977b
#
_cell.length_a   1.000
_cell.length_b   1.000
_cell.length_c   1.000
_cell.angle_alpha   90.00
_cell.angle_beta   90.00
_cell.angle_gamma   90.00
#
_symmetry.space_group_name_H-M   'P 1'
#
loop_
_entity.id
_entity.type
_entity.pdbx_description
1 polymer ?
#
loop_
_entity_poly.entity_id
_entity_poly.type
_entity_poly.pdbx_seq_one_letter_code
_entity_poly.pdbx_strand_id
1 'polypeptide(L)'
;FPLETRVVQERSDDKSDFWTAIGGQYKASLDYVVLVSCDAGTMLERGPEVRTQRLLLGDSARPRAYMEEYHRGGGTVADADGRPLAGAWVALPDLGLWAASDAAGRFRFDRIEPGAYRCVARTVDGGEAAGELEVPGRGVDLVVKPAKAAKRKG
;
A
#
# COMPACT_ATOMS: atom_id res chain seq x y z
N PHE A 1 4.45 -3.37 -14.29
CA PHE A 1 3.64 -4.02 -13.23
C PHE A 1 3.86 -5.51 -13.37
N PRO A 2 4.19 -6.26 -12.29
CA PRO A 2 4.25 -7.71 -12.37
C PRO A 2 2.86 -8.26 -12.66
N LEU A 3 2.78 -9.14 -13.66
CA LEU A 3 1.55 -9.89 -13.96
C LEU A 3 1.40 -10.99 -12.91
N GLU A 4 0.30 -10.98 -12.21
CA GLU A 4 -0.02 -12.06 -11.30
C GLU A 4 -0.59 -13.22 -12.09
N THR A 5 0.08 -14.37 -12.05
CA THR A 5 -0.28 -15.56 -12.80
C THR A 5 -0.35 -16.75 -11.87
N ARG A 6 -1.34 -17.60 -12.06
CA ARG A 6 -1.45 -18.87 -11.34
C ARG A 6 -1.99 -19.98 -12.25
N VAL A 7 -1.50 -21.18 -12.00
CA VAL A 7 -2.06 -22.39 -12.59
C VAL A 7 -3.23 -22.83 -11.70
N VAL A 8 -4.38 -23.03 -12.31
CA VAL A 8 -5.59 -23.48 -11.61
C VAL A 8 -5.79 -24.96 -11.93
N GLN A 9 -5.88 -25.79 -10.89
CA GLN A 9 -6.37 -27.17 -11.02
C GLN A 9 -7.87 -27.16 -10.72
N GLU A 10 -8.67 -27.05 -11.77
CA GLU A 10 -10.11 -27.28 -11.66
C GLU A 10 -10.47 -28.78 -11.68
N ARG A 11 -11.59 -29.09 -11.05
CA ARG A 11 -12.10 -30.47 -11.06
C ARG A 11 -12.41 -30.94 -12.46
N SER A 12 -12.12 -32.21 -12.71
CA SER A 12 -12.18 -32.89 -14.02
C SER A 12 -13.53 -32.83 -14.73
N ASP A 13 -14.62 -32.61 -14.01
CA ASP A 13 -15.98 -32.74 -14.55
C ASP A 13 -16.33 -31.60 -15.51
N ASP A 14 -15.96 -30.36 -15.22
CA ASP A 14 -16.24 -29.20 -16.08
C ASP A 14 -15.51 -29.25 -17.43
N LYS A 15 -14.36 -29.92 -17.47
CA LYS A 15 -13.55 -30.03 -18.70
C LYS A 15 -14.13 -31.02 -19.69
N SER A 16 -14.79 -32.07 -19.20
CA SER A 16 -15.46 -33.05 -20.04
C SER A 16 -16.56 -32.41 -20.88
N ASP A 17 -17.35 -31.55 -20.26
CA ASP A 17 -18.47 -30.87 -20.95
C ASP A 17 -17.97 -29.87 -22.00
N PHE A 18 -16.89 -29.16 -21.74
CA PHE A 18 -16.28 -28.27 -22.70
C PHE A 18 -15.80 -29.03 -23.96
N TRP A 19 -15.06 -30.13 -23.78
CA TRP A 19 -14.55 -30.92 -24.91
C TRP A 19 -15.68 -31.60 -25.72
N THR A 20 -16.73 -32.00 -25.04
CA THR A 20 -17.93 -32.56 -25.67
C THR A 20 -18.65 -31.48 -26.50
N ALA A 21 -18.80 -30.26 -25.96
CA ALA A 21 -19.47 -29.16 -26.64
C ALA A 21 -18.78 -28.73 -27.96
N ILE A 22 -17.46 -28.85 -28.03
CA ILE A 22 -16.70 -28.52 -29.26
C ILE A 22 -16.48 -29.74 -30.18
N GLY A 23 -17.12 -30.89 -29.89
CA GLY A 23 -17.07 -32.09 -30.72
C GLY A 23 -15.71 -32.80 -30.77
N GLY A 24 -14.85 -32.56 -29.76
CA GLY A 24 -13.51 -33.08 -29.67
C GLY A 24 -13.36 -34.23 -28.68
N GLN A 25 -12.27 -34.98 -28.80
CA GLN A 25 -11.87 -35.94 -27.76
C GLN A 25 -11.20 -35.20 -26.63
N TYR A 26 -11.42 -35.67 -25.40
CA TYR A 26 -10.77 -35.13 -24.19
C TYR A 26 -9.23 -35.17 -24.33
N LYS A 27 -8.61 -34.01 -24.20
CA LYS A 27 -7.15 -33.85 -24.23
C LYS A 27 -6.63 -33.33 -22.91
N ALA A 28 -5.43 -33.70 -22.57
CA ALA A 28 -4.74 -33.12 -21.42
C ALA A 28 -4.62 -31.60 -21.63
N SER A 29 -5.16 -30.82 -20.72
CA SER A 29 -5.16 -29.35 -20.77
C SER A 29 -4.67 -28.79 -19.45
N LEU A 30 -4.04 -27.62 -19.52
CA LEU A 30 -3.61 -26.84 -18.38
C LEU A 30 -4.37 -25.52 -18.39
N ASP A 31 -5.06 -25.22 -17.29
CA ASP A 31 -5.74 -23.94 -17.15
C ASP A 31 -4.79 -22.92 -16.56
N TYR A 32 -4.72 -21.79 -17.23
CA TYR A 32 -3.83 -20.71 -16.87
C TYR A 32 -4.60 -19.41 -16.73
N VAL A 33 -4.60 -18.84 -15.53
CA VAL A 33 -5.29 -17.58 -15.25
C VAL A 33 -4.25 -16.46 -15.15
N VAL A 34 -4.46 -15.42 -15.94
CA VAL A 34 -3.65 -14.21 -15.93
C VAL A 34 -4.52 -13.04 -15.50
N LEU A 35 -4.14 -12.37 -14.42
CA LEU A 35 -4.76 -11.14 -13.98
C LEU A 35 -4.04 -9.97 -14.68
N VAL A 36 -4.76 -9.26 -15.52
CA VAL A 36 -4.24 -8.10 -16.24
C VAL A 36 -5.00 -6.85 -15.78
N SER A 37 -4.26 -5.84 -15.31
CA SER A 37 -4.84 -4.52 -15.09
C SER A 37 -5.02 -3.83 -16.44
N CYS A 38 -6.26 -3.58 -16.82
CA CYS A 38 -6.59 -2.81 -18.02
C CYS A 38 -6.97 -1.38 -17.58
N ASP A 39 -6.36 -0.39 -18.23
CA ASP A 39 -6.87 0.97 -18.18
C ASP A 39 -8.03 1.05 -19.19
N ALA A 40 -9.26 1.12 -18.68
CA ALA A 40 -10.45 1.21 -19.52
C ALA A 40 -10.62 2.59 -20.18
N GLY A 41 -9.69 3.52 -19.96
CA GLY A 41 -9.77 4.89 -20.47
C GLY A 41 -10.97 5.69 -19.96
N THR A 42 -11.73 5.14 -19.04
CA THR A 42 -12.85 5.81 -18.38
C THR A 42 -12.37 6.46 -17.10
N MET A 43 -12.55 7.76 -17.01
CA MET A 43 -12.36 8.49 -15.76
C MET A 43 -13.45 8.07 -14.79
N LEU A 44 -13.16 7.09 -13.94
CA LEU A 44 -14.07 6.76 -12.84
C LEU A 44 -13.94 7.87 -11.80
N GLU A 45 -15.04 8.56 -11.57
CA GLU A 45 -15.15 9.47 -10.43
C GLU A 45 -14.93 8.65 -9.15
N ARG A 46 -13.77 8.82 -8.55
CA ARG A 46 -13.47 8.14 -7.28
C ARG A 46 -14.31 8.79 -6.20
N GLY A 47 -15.06 7.98 -5.49
CA GLY A 47 -15.72 8.40 -4.27
C GLY A 47 -14.71 8.94 -3.25
N PRO A 48 -15.18 9.50 -2.13
CA PRO A 48 -14.32 10.05 -1.09
C PRO A 48 -13.33 8.97 -0.62
N GLU A 49 -12.11 9.40 -0.30
CA GLU A 49 -11.04 8.51 0.12
C GLU A 49 -11.43 7.75 1.40
N VAL A 50 -11.33 6.43 1.37
CA VAL A 50 -11.58 5.60 2.56
C VAL A 50 -10.42 5.82 3.54
N ARG A 51 -10.71 6.46 4.67
CA ARG A 51 -9.71 6.75 5.72
C ARG A 51 -9.73 5.76 6.86
N THR A 52 -10.84 5.07 7.06
CA THR A 52 -11.04 4.11 8.15
C THR A 52 -11.61 2.82 7.59
N GLN A 53 -11.04 1.69 7.96
CA GLN A 53 -11.54 0.36 7.64
C GLN A 53 -11.74 -0.40 8.95
N ARG A 54 -12.95 -0.90 9.17
CA ARG A 54 -13.26 -1.77 10.31
C ARG A 54 -13.50 -3.19 9.83
N LEU A 55 -12.78 -4.13 10.40
CA LEU A 55 -12.97 -5.55 10.15
C LEU A 55 -13.66 -6.16 11.37
N LEU A 56 -14.86 -6.66 11.15
CA LEU A 56 -15.65 -7.34 12.18
C LEU A 56 -15.66 -8.84 11.85
N LEU A 57 -15.03 -9.62 12.70
CA LEU A 57 -15.02 -11.07 12.60
C LEU A 57 -15.89 -11.64 13.73
N GLY A 58 -16.83 -12.52 13.37
CA GLY A 58 -17.68 -13.19 14.33
C GLY A 58 -18.32 -14.41 13.69
N ASP A 59 -18.71 -15.38 14.49
CA ASP A 59 -19.57 -16.49 14.08
C ASP A 59 -21.04 -16.22 14.48
N SER A 60 -21.94 -17.10 14.07
CA SER A 60 -23.37 -16.99 14.39
C SER A 60 -23.66 -17.02 15.88
N ALA A 61 -22.78 -17.62 16.70
CA ALA A 61 -22.92 -17.74 18.15
C ALA A 61 -22.27 -16.57 18.89
N ARG A 62 -21.26 -15.93 18.29
CA ARG A 62 -20.52 -14.80 18.86
C ARG A 62 -20.34 -13.69 17.84
N PRO A 63 -21.40 -12.96 17.49
CA PRO A 63 -21.27 -11.81 16.61
C PRO A 63 -20.38 -10.76 17.27
N ARG A 64 -19.35 -10.27 16.56
CA ARG A 64 -18.34 -9.32 17.03
C ARG A 64 -17.31 -9.89 18.02
N ALA A 65 -16.94 -11.16 17.90
CA ALA A 65 -15.90 -11.75 18.75
C ALA A 65 -14.52 -11.07 18.57
N TYR A 66 -14.27 -10.47 17.43
CA TYR A 66 -13.04 -9.77 17.11
C TYR A 66 -13.32 -8.54 16.25
N MET A 67 -12.78 -7.39 16.62
CA MET A 67 -12.89 -6.13 15.88
C MET A 67 -11.52 -5.52 15.72
N GLU A 68 -11.07 -5.40 14.48
CA GLU A 68 -9.88 -4.62 14.12
C GLU A 68 -10.31 -3.33 13.43
N GLU A 69 -9.74 -2.24 13.84
CA GLU A 69 -9.93 -0.94 13.21
C GLU A 69 -8.60 -0.45 12.65
N TYR A 70 -8.57 -0.24 11.35
CA TYR A 70 -7.41 0.26 10.64
C TYR A 70 -7.70 1.61 10.01
N HIS A 71 -6.72 2.48 10.05
CA HIS A 71 -6.76 3.80 9.49
C HIS A 71 -5.67 4.01 8.46
N ARG A 72 -5.83 5.05 7.67
CA ARG A 72 -4.77 5.60 6.85
C ARG A 72 -4.10 6.74 7.58
N GLY A 73 -2.77 6.73 7.57
CA GLY A 73 -1.94 7.82 8.05
C GLY A 73 -1.00 8.29 6.95
N GLY A 74 -0.57 9.53 7.01
CA GLY A 74 0.38 10.06 6.03
C GLY A 74 0.72 11.52 6.29
N GLY A 75 1.36 12.14 5.33
CA GLY A 75 1.78 13.52 5.47
C GLY A 75 2.56 14.03 4.28
N THR A 76 3.34 15.08 4.49
CA THR A 76 4.19 15.69 3.49
C THR A 76 5.65 15.73 3.93
N VAL A 77 6.54 15.70 2.93
CA VAL A 77 7.98 15.91 3.13
C VAL A 77 8.41 17.09 2.28
N ALA A 78 9.01 18.08 2.91
CA ALA A 78 9.53 19.27 2.23
C ALA A 78 10.96 19.60 2.70
N ASP A 79 11.68 20.39 1.92
CA ASP A 79 12.94 20.99 2.33
C ASP A 79 12.72 22.21 3.25
N ALA A 80 13.81 22.83 3.69
CA ALA A 80 13.77 24.01 4.54
C ALA A 80 13.12 25.24 3.87
N ASP A 81 13.06 25.27 2.54
CA ASP A 81 12.44 26.32 1.74
C ASP A 81 10.95 26.04 1.46
N GLY A 82 10.42 24.91 1.96
CA GLY A 82 9.04 24.50 1.76
C GLY A 82 8.77 23.82 0.41
N ARG A 83 9.82 23.45 -0.34
CA ARG A 83 9.66 22.75 -1.62
C ARG A 83 9.41 21.26 -1.36
N PRO A 84 8.42 20.64 -2.03
CA PRO A 84 8.14 19.23 -1.86
C PRO A 84 9.32 18.35 -2.28
N LEU A 85 9.64 17.35 -1.47
CA LEU A 85 10.70 16.40 -1.75
C LEU A 85 10.11 15.08 -2.23
N ALA A 86 10.35 14.76 -3.51
CA ALA A 86 9.99 13.49 -4.11
C ALA A 86 11.02 12.41 -3.77
N GLY A 87 10.55 11.16 -3.60
CA GLY A 87 11.43 10.01 -3.37
C GLY A 87 12.11 9.99 -2.00
N ALA A 88 11.70 10.84 -1.06
CA ALA A 88 12.16 10.75 0.31
C ALA A 88 11.64 9.44 0.94
N TRP A 89 12.51 8.70 1.59
CA TRP A 89 12.15 7.49 2.32
C TRP A 89 11.58 7.88 3.69
N VAL A 90 10.34 7.47 3.94
CA VAL A 90 9.65 7.75 5.21
C VAL A 90 9.33 6.45 5.90
N ALA A 91 9.59 6.37 7.18
CA ALA A 91 9.37 5.15 7.97
C ALA A 91 8.62 5.43 9.28
N LEU A 92 7.87 4.43 9.71
CA LEU A 92 7.35 4.26 11.05
C LEU A 92 8.10 3.10 11.71
N PRO A 93 9.22 3.37 12.41
CA PRO A 93 10.09 2.33 12.95
C PRO A 93 9.38 1.38 13.92
N ASP A 94 8.43 1.92 14.69
CA ASP A 94 7.67 1.18 15.71
C ASP A 94 6.78 0.08 15.07
N LEU A 95 6.39 0.27 13.80
CA LEU A 95 5.55 -0.67 13.05
C LEU A 95 6.33 -1.41 11.94
N GLY A 96 7.59 -1.07 11.71
CA GLY A 96 8.37 -1.60 10.61
C GLY A 96 7.85 -1.22 9.21
N LEU A 97 7.02 -0.17 9.12
CA LEU A 97 6.45 0.30 7.86
C LEU A 97 7.31 1.39 7.22
N TRP A 98 7.32 1.41 5.90
CA TRP A 98 7.98 2.47 5.14
C TRP A 98 7.23 2.80 3.86
N ALA A 99 7.39 4.03 3.37
CA ALA A 99 6.85 4.53 2.12
C ALA A 99 7.79 5.54 1.49
N ALA A 100 7.69 5.75 0.17
CA ALA A 100 8.38 6.83 -0.51
C ALA A 100 7.40 7.98 -0.77
N SER A 101 7.89 9.23 -0.68
CA SER A 101 7.10 10.40 -1.03
C SER A 101 6.92 10.52 -2.55
N ASP A 102 5.74 10.98 -2.97
CA ASP A 102 5.40 11.25 -4.38
C ASP A 102 6.03 12.57 -4.89
N ALA A 103 5.74 12.92 -6.15
CA ALA A 103 6.22 14.15 -6.77
C ALA A 103 5.76 15.44 -6.06
N ALA A 104 4.68 15.38 -5.31
CA ALA A 104 4.17 16.47 -4.47
C ALA A 104 4.66 16.38 -3.01
N GLY A 105 5.66 15.52 -2.73
CA GLY A 105 6.20 15.30 -1.40
C GLY A 105 5.26 14.55 -0.45
N ARG A 106 4.16 13.98 -0.93
CA ARG A 106 3.18 13.31 -0.09
C ARG A 106 3.54 11.84 0.09
N PHE A 107 3.34 11.34 1.30
CA PHE A 107 3.48 9.92 1.61
C PHE A 107 2.25 9.40 2.34
N ARG A 108 2.04 8.09 2.28
CA ARG A 108 0.88 7.43 2.88
C ARG A 108 1.23 6.04 3.36
N PHE A 109 0.66 5.70 4.49
CA PHE A 109 0.63 4.35 5.05
C PHE A 109 -0.82 3.88 5.12
N ASP A 110 -1.07 2.67 4.73
CA ASP A 110 -2.37 2.01 4.82
C ASP A 110 -2.36 1.01 5.99
N ARG A 111 -3.52 0.78 6.59
CA ARG A 111 -3.72 -0.22 7.64
C ARG A 111 -2.87 -0.02 8.89
N ILE A 112 -2.96 1.16 9.48
CA ILE A 112 -2.32 1.47 10.77
C ILE A 112 -3.39 1.39 11.86
N GLU A 113 -3.07 0.77 12.98
CA GLU A 113 -3.90 0.81 14.18
C GLU A 113 -3.93 2.23 14.77
N PRO A 114 -4.99 2.58 15.53
CA PRO A 114 -5.04 3.86 16.23
C PRO A 114 -3.86 4.01 17.20
N GLY A 115 -3.19 5.16 17.16
CA GLY A 115 -2.04 5.44 18.02
C GLY A 115 -1.21 6.62 17.56
N ALA A 116 -0.18 6.94 18.31
CA ALA A 116 0.83 7.93 17.97
C ALA A 116 2.15 7.21 17.65
N TYR A 117 2.74 7.49 16.50
CA TYR A 117 3.88 6.78 15.98
C TYR A 117 5.01 7.73 15.60
N ARG A 118 6.22 7.38 15.97
CA ARG A 118 7.39 8.10 15.49
C ARG A 118 7.51 7.95 13.97
N CYS A 119 7.58 9.08 13.27
CA CYS A 119 7.75 9.14 11.82
C CYS A 119 9.12 9.77 11.49
N VAL A 120 9.90 9.11 10.65
CA VAL A 120 11.26 9.54 10.26
C VAL A 120 11.32 9.61 8.74
N ALA A 121 11.84 10.71 8.20
CA ALA A 121 12.12 10.84 6.77
C ALA A 121 13.63 10.96 6.53
N ARG A 122 14.09 10.35 5.44
CA ARG A 122 15.45 10.45 4.94
C ARG A 122 15.48 10.71 3.44
N THR A 123 16.38 11.56 3.01
CA THR A 123 16.63 11.82 1.58
C THR A 123 17.92 11.15 1.13
N VAL A 124 18.04 10.98 -0.19
CA VAL A 124 19.26 10.43 -0.83
C VAL A 124 20.51 11.24 -0.47
N ASP A 125 20.36 12.55 -0.31
CA ASP A 125 21.45 13.47 0.04
C ASP A 125 21.81 13.42 1.54
N GLY A 126 21.20 12.50 2.31
CA GLY A 126 21.47 12.31 3.73
C GLY A 126 20.77 13.31 4.64
N GLY A 127 19.82 14.07 4.13
CA GLY A 127 18.95 14.92 4.95
C GLY A 127 17.99 14.07 5.77
N GLU A 128 17.68 14.53 6.98
CA GLU A 128 16.78 13.83 7.91
C GLU A 128 15.71 14.76 8.50
N ALA A 129 14.52 14.19 8.73
CA ALA A 129 13.45 14.81 9.48
C ALA A 129 12.81 13.78 10.42
N ALA A 130 12.26 14.24 11.51
CA ALA A 130 11.46 13.40 12.41
C ALA A 130 10.24 14.17 12.89
N GLY A 131 9.15 13.44 13.09
CA GLY A 131 7.89 13.96 13.62
C GLY A 131 7.08 12.85 14.27
N GLU A 132 5.88 13.15 14.65
CA GLU A 132 4.92 12.22 15.23
C GLU A 132 3.68 12.16 14.34
N LEU A 133 3.29 10.96 13.95
CA LEU A 133 2.07 10.70 13.20
C LEU A 133 1.01 10.15 14.13
N GLU A 134 -0.04 10.94 14.36
CA GLU A 134 -1.22 10.53 15.12
C GLU A 134 -2.24 9.89 14.19
N VAL A 135 -2.76 8.72 14.55
CA VAL A 135 -3.74 7.95 13.79
C VAL A 135 -4.90 7.52 14.70
N PRO A 136 -6.16 7.85 14.36
CA PRO A 136 -6.59 8.75 13.31
C PRO A 136 -6.27 10.21 13.66
N GLY A 137 -5.78 10.96 12.70
CA GLY A 137 -5.42 12.35 12.95
C GLY A 137 -5.15 13.14 11.67
N ARG A 138 -4.61 14.32 11.87
CA ARG A 138 -4.07 15.11 10.77
C ARG A 138 -2.74 14.52 10.34
N GLY A 139 -2.43 14.61 9.05
CA GLY A 139 -1.13 14.19 8.53
C GLY A 139 0.02 14.95 9.20
N VAL A 140 1.23 14.40 9.14
CA VAL A 140 2.45 14.99 9.66
C VAL A 140 3.21 15.70 8.54
N ASP A 141 3.68 16.92 8.81
CA ASP A 141 4.56 17.67 7.89
C ASP A 141 6.01 17.53 8.36
N LEU A 142 6.83 16.90 7.52
CA LEU A 142 8.24 16.65 7.80
C LEU A 142 9.10 17.62 7.00
N VAL A 143 9.83 18.49 7.70
CA VAL A 143 10.79 19.40 7.10
C VAL A 143 12.19 18.82 7.24
N VAL A 144 12.77 18.43 6.10
CA VAL A 144 14.09 17.80 6.05
C VAL A 144 15.17 18.87 6.23
N LYS A 145 16.05 18.64 7.18
CA LYS A 145 17.26 19.44 7.36
C LYS A 145 18.38 18.83 6.53
N PRO A 146 19.17 19.65 5.80
CA PRO A 146 20.30 19.16 5.05
C PRO A 146 21.27 18.42 5.97
N ALA A 147 21.89 17.37 5.44
CA ALA A 147 22.94 16.66 6.17
C ALA A 147 24.01 17.64 6.62
N LYS A 148 24.40 17.61 7.89
CA LYS A 148 25.60 18.33 8.35
C LYS A 148 26.77 17.81 7.52
N ALA A 149 27.38 18.69 6.73
CA ALA A 149 28.60 18.38 5.99
C ALA A 149 29.61 17.75 6.95
N ALA A 150 29.91 16.46 6.75
CA ALA A 150 30.92 15.79 7.53
C ALA A 150 32.25 16.55 7.31
N LYS A 151 32.75 17.22 8.33
CA LYS A 151 34.08 17.82 8.33
C LYS A 151 35.06 16.68 8.06
N ARG A 152 35.51 16.54 6.82
CA ARG A 152 36.68 15.72 6.48
C ARG A 152 37.84 16.25 7.32
N LYS A 153 38.21 15.51 8.37
CA LYS A 153 39.50 15.66 9.02
C LYS A 153 40.53 15.21 7.99
N GLY A 154 41.22 16.18 7.42
CA GLY A 154 42.46 15.94 6.69
C GLY A 154 43.58 15.57 7.66
#